data_81e280b13608aff58d8c8989809e62fa
#
_entry.id   81e280b13608aff58d8c8989809e62fa
#
_cell.length_a   1.000
_cell.length_b   1.000
_cell.length_c   1.000
_cell.angle_alpha   90.00
_cell.angle_beta   90.00
_cell.angle_gamma   90.00
#
_symmetry.space_group_name_H-M   'P 1'
#
loop_
_entity.id
_entity.type
_entity.pdbx_description
1 polymer ?
#
loop_
_entity_poly.entity_id
_entity_poly.type
_entity_poly.pdbx_seq_one_letter_code
_entity_poly.pdbx_strand_id
1 'polypeptide(L)'
;MRKVILTAMALLTAVTMLASSEKNPIKVNQVGYLTHESKIATIEPEAKSKSFLIRDQEGKTVWRTKHATTKKSPFSSKIRQEIDFSSITKPGRYTLVAGRHQQSFIISSDPYTEALKASIKGYYYQRSGERLERKYAGEYARPAAHLDTHVMVHPSAASPKRPAGTIISSPKGWYDAGDYNKYIVNSGFTLGLILQSYQLHQDRFNSLNLQIPESDNKIPDILDEMMYNLEWMLTMQDPTDGGVYHKLTTPNFEGFVMPEDCKQQRYVVQKTTTAALDFAATMALAARIYQKFPEFQSFCQQAIESAERAYAWAVKHPTVYYDQDGNNKKFSPAIHTGGYGDNHTEDEFFWAATELYFTTSETSYLEQAKQFVPDEFSIPSWGNVAGLGIFQWVNQELLGTPDAGKLPMKEIKESLKKKCDEDILELATSSFHSIFGNSAQDFHWGSNSESCLGRGIAQMYEYALTKDNKYRQAALSTLDYFFGRNATGYCYLTGFGTQRVMNIHHRISAADNIKEPVPGLVAGGANKGQEDAEFVPAYASNIPDESYQDNVGSYASNEIAINWNAYLVSLLGWIN
;
A
#
# COMPACT_ATOMS: atom_id res chain seq x y z
N MET A 1 60.41 24.40 -50.21
CA MET A 1 60.58 23.48 -49.06
C MET A 1 59.45 23.71 -48.08
N ARG A 2 58.36 22.94 -48.19
CA ARG A 2 57.21 22.98 -47.24
C ARG A 2 57.26 21.69 -46.43
N LYS A 3 57.38 21.83 -45.10
CA LYS A 3 57.31 20.75 -44.17
C LYS A 3 55.83 20.42 -43.96
N VAL A 4 55.44 19.18 -44.22
CA VAL A 4 54.14 18.61 -43.89
C VAL A 4 54.26 18.05 -42.48
N ILE A 5 53.48 18.57 -41.56
CA ILE A 5 53.32 18.02 -40.22
C ILE A 5 52.10 17.10 -40.27
N LEU A 6 52.30 15.79 -40.13
CA LEU A 6 51.26 14.81 -39.90
C LEU A 6 50.87 14.86 -38.42
N THR A 7 49.65 15.29 -38.15
CA THR A 7 49.04 15.15 -36.81
C THR A 7 48.30 13.84 -36.77
N ALA A 8 48.79 12.88 -36.01
CA ALA A 8 48.07 11.63 -35.72
C ALA A 8 46.97 11.91 -34.69
N MET A 9 45.72 11.79 -35.12
CA MET A 9 44.57 11.88 -34.28
C MET A 9 44.32 10.48 -33.71
N ALA A 10 44.68 10.26 -32.43
CA ALA A 10 44.32 9.03 -31.69
C ALA A 10 42.84 9.10 -31.33
N LEU A 11 42.01 8.32 -32.00
CA LEU A 11 40.64 8.04 -31.57
C LEU A 11 40.68 7.19 -30.30
N LEU A 12 40.46 7.81 -29.15
CA LEU A 12 40.12 7.10 -27.91
C LEU A 12 38.64 6.69 -28.00
N THR A 13 38.36 5.48 -28.45
CA THR A 13 37.05 4.86 -28.25
C THR A 13 36.90 4.52 -26.78
N ALA A 14 36.22 5.38 -26.05
CA ALA A 14 35.73 5.04 -24.73
C ALA A 14 34.61 3.98 -24.89
N VAL A 15 34.97 2.71 -24.73
CA VAL A 15 34.01 1.65 -24.50
C VAL A 15 33.47 1.88 -23.09
N THR A 16 32.36 2.57 -22.98
CA THR A 16 31.52 2.52 -21.78
C THR A 16 31.00 1.11 -21.66
N MET A 17 31.71 0.24 -20.95
CA MET A 17 31.14 -0.96 -20.40
C MET A 17 30.02 -0.50 -19.47
N LEU A 18 28.77 -0.61 -19.91
CA LEU A 18 27.63 -0.77 -19.03
C LEU A 18 27.89 -2.06 -18.24
N ALA A 19 28.58 -1.92 -17.11
CA ALA A 19 28.58 -2.94 -16.09
C ALA A 19 27.14 -3.02 -15.63
N SER A 20 26.41 -4.05 -16.09
CA SER A 20 25.22 -4.52 -15.38
C SER A 20 25.72 -4.76 -13.96
N SER A 21 25.26 -3.96 -13.00
CA SER A 21 25.62 -4.14 -11.61
C SER A 21 25.15 -5.54 -11.23
N GLU A 22 26.12 -6.46 -11.09
CA GLU A 22 25.85 -7.85 -10.72
C GLU A 22 25.04 -7.78 -9.42
N LYS A 23 23.75 -8.20 -9.44
CA LYS A 23 22.87 -8.12 -8.27
C LYS A 23 23.54 -8.83 -7.11
N ASN A 24 23.55 -8.20 -5.92
CA ASN A 24 24.17 -8.80 -4.74
C ASN A 24 23.49 -10.14 -4.41
N PRO A 25 24.22 -11.26 -4.37
CA PRO A 25 23.63 -12.57 -4.09
C PRO A 25 23.24 -12.76 -2.61
N ILE A 26 23.53 -11.81 -1.74
CA ILE A 26 23.12 -11.82 -0.33
C ILE A 26 21.84 -11.02 -0.18
N LYS A 27 20.73 -11.68 0.19
CA LYS A 27 19.41 -11.08 0.38
C LYS A 27 19.09 -10.99 1.87
N VAL A 28 18.84 -9.77 2.35
CA VAL A 28 18.53 -9.47 3.75
C VAL A 28 17.43 -8.41 3.80
N ASN A 29 16.80 -8.24 4.95
CA ASN A 29 16.02 -7.05 5.24
C ASN A 29 16.98 -5.85 5.32
N GLN A 30 16.86 -4.93 4.38
CA GLN A 30 17.78 -3.79 4.22
C GLN A 30 17.40 -2.60 5.12
N VAL A 31 16.19 -2.60 5.69
CA VAL A 31 15.74 -1.62 6.68
C VAL A 31 16.24 -2.00 8.07
N GLY A 32 16.18 -3.29 8.42
CA GLY A 32 16.76 -3.80 9.66
C GLY A 32 15.98 -4.93 10.30
N TYR A 33 16.57 -5.47 11.38
CA TYR A 33 15.98 -6.56 12.16
C TYR A 33 15.78 -6.12 13.62
N LEU A 34 14.71 -6.63 14.23
CA LEU A 34 14.45 -6.48 15.66
C LEU A 34 15.43 -7.33 16.47
N THR A 35 15.85 -6.83 17.65
CA THR A 35 16.89 -7.43 18.49
C THR A 35 16.62 -8.89 18.87
N HIS A 36 15.38 -9.21 19.24
CA HIS A 36 15.04 -10.52 19.82
C HIS A 36 14.20 -11.41 18.89
N GLU A 37 13.96 -10.95 17.65
CA GLU A 37 13.19 -11.71 16.67
C GLU A 37 14.09 -12.53 15.74
N SER A 38 13.48 -13.36 14.92
CA SER A 38 14.18 -14.16 13.90
C SER A 38 14.92 -13.27 12.90
N LYS A 39 16.14 -13.68 12.53
CA LYS A 39 17.00 -12.96 11.58
C LYS A 39 17.55 -13.96 10.58
N ILE A 40 16.95 -13.96 9.41
CA ILE A 40 17.28 -14.88 8.31
C ILE A 40 17.86 -14.11 7.13
N ALA A 41 18.88 -14.66 6.50
CA ALA A 41 19.34 -14.19 5.20
C ALA A 41 19.26 -15.32 4.17
N THR A 42 18.96 -14.94 2.94
CA THR A 42 18.98 -15.86 1.79
C THR A 42 20.19 -15.57 0.93
N ILE A 43 20.92 -16.60 0.56
CA ILE A 43 22.16 -16.53 -0.22
C ILE A 43 21.94 -17.24 -1.57
N GLU A 44 22.13 -16.53 -2.66
CA GLU A 44 22.03 -17.07 -4.01
C GLU A 44 23.31 -17.83 -4.41
N PRO A 45 23.22 -18.78 -5.37
CA PRO A 45 24.35 -19.61 -5.80
C PRO A 45 25.58 -18.82 -6.28
N GLU A 46 25.35 -17.63 -6.80
CA GLU A 46 26.38 -16.72 -7.33
C GLU A 46 27.39 -16.27 -6.25
N ALA A 47 27.04 -16.36 -4.97
CA ALA A 47 27.96 -16.10 -3.87
C ALA A 47 29.12 -17.09 -3.84
N LYS A 48 28.93 -18.33 -4.36
CA LYS A 48 29.94 -19.40 -4.39
C LYS A 48 30.62 -19.63 -3.04
N SER A 49 29.86 -19.51 -1.93
CA SER A 49 30.37 -19.59 -0.58
C SER A 49 29.88 -20.83 0.14
N LYS A 50 30.76 -21.44 0.94
CA LYS A 50 30.47 -22.57 1.84
C LYS A 50 30.58 -22.17 3.32
N SER A 51 30.85 -20.90 3.59
CA SER A 51 30.93 -20.36 4.95
C SER A 51 30.50 -18.90 4.97
N PHE A 52 29.82 -18.53 6.03
CA PHE A 52 29.21 -17.20 6.20
C PHE A 52 29.71 -16.62 7.50
N LEU A 53 29.97 -15.33 7.52
CA LEU A 53 30.37 -14.62 8.72
C LEU A 53 29.72 -13.25 8.80
N ILE A 54 29.51 -12.78 10.02
CA ILE A 54 29.00 -11.44 10.29
C ILE A 54 30.06 -10.67 11.07
N ARG A 55 30.33 -9.44 10.59
CA ARG A 55 31.23 -8.48 11.23
C ARG A 55 30.43 -7.34 11.82
N ASP A 56 30.89 -6.83 12.96
CA ASP A 56 30.42 -5.56 13.52
C ASP A 56 31.02 -4.36 12.79
N GLN A 57 30.68 -3.16 13.23
CA GLN A 57 31.14 -1.90 12.62
C GLN A 57 32.66 -1.70 12.77
N GLU A 58 33.31 -2.33 13.72
CA GLU A 58 34.77 -2.35 13.94
C GLU A 58 35.45 -3.38 13.04
N GLY A 59 34.71 -4.15 12.25
CA GLY A 59 35.23 -5.20 11.37
C GLY A 59 35.52 -6.54 12.07
N LYS A 60 35.24 -6.65 13.36
CA LYS A 60 35.44 -7.88 14.14
C LYS A 60 34.36 -8.90 13.77
N THR A 61 34.77 -10.16 13.53
CA THR A 61 33.82 -11.25 13.33
C THR A 61 33.12 -11.60 14.64
N VAL A 62 31.82 -11.40 14.69
CA VAL A 62 30.95 -11.64 15.84
C VAL A 62 30.12 -12.91 15.71
N TRP A 63 29.99 -13.43 14.47
CA TRP A 63 29.27 -14.67 14.21
C TRP A 63 29.79 -15.35 12.94
N ARG A 64 29.73 -16.69 12.93
CA ARG A 64 30.08 -17.49 11.74
C ARG A 64 29.35 -18.82 11.71
N THR A 65 29.06 -19.30 10.51
CA THR A 65 28.49 -20.64 10.28
C THR A 65 28.99 -21.27 8.98
N LYS A 66 28.94 -22.60 8.91
CA LYS A 66 29.00 -23.39 7.69
C LYS A 66 27.66 -24.10 7.44
N HIS A 67 26.72 -24.00 8.40
CA HIS A 67 25.40 -24.58 8.26
C HIS A 67 24.51 -23.62 7.48
N ALA A 68 23.88 -24.13 6.43
CA ALA A 68 22.88 -23.45 5.67
C ALA A 68 21.83 -24.48 5.22
N THR A 69 20.56 -24.11 5.32
CA THR A 69 19.46 -24.91 4.79
C THR A 69 19.29 -24.61 3.31
N THR A 70 19.26 -25.66 2.49
CA THR A 70 19.03 -25.49 1.06
C THR A 70 17.53 -25.44 0.76
N LYS A 71 17.09 -24.41 0.04
CA LYS A 71 15.71 -24.17 -0.34
C LYS A 71 15.57 -24.09 -1.87
N LYS A 72 14.50 -24.66 -2.38
CA LYS A 72 14.10 -24.54 -3.79
C LYS A 72 12.60 -24.36 -3.87
N SER A 73 12.18 -23.22 -4.37
CA SER A 73 10.78 -22.98 -4.70
C SER A 73 10.51 -23.40 -6.16
N PRO A 74 9.35 -23.97 -6.47
CA PRO A 74 8.94 -24.26 -7.86
C PRO A 74 8.75 -22.99 -8.70
N PHE A 75 8.60 -21.82 -8.03
CA PHE A 75 8.38 -20.52 -8.66
C PHE A 75 9.65 -19.65 -8.67
N SER A 76 10.80 -20.26 -8.47
CA SER A 76 12.10 -19.59 -8.50
C SER A 76 13.07 -20.36 -9.36
N SER A 77 13.88 -19.64 -10.15
CA SER A 77 14.88 -20.25 -11.05
C SER A 77 16.06 -20.88 -10.31
N LYS A 78 16.28 -20.53 -9.04
CA LYS A 78 17.51 -20.83 -8.30
C LYS A 78 17.29 -21.67 -7.05
N ILE A 79 18.31 -22.49 -6.74
CA ILE A 79 18.44 -23.13 -5.43
C ILE A 79 19.19 -22.17 -4.53
N ARG A 80 18.60 -21.81 -3.38
CA ARG A 80 19.15 -20.83 -2.44
C ARG A 80 19.57 -21.48 -1.12
N GLN A 81 20.47 -20.81 -0.41
CA GLN A 81 20.89 -21.18 0.94
C GLN A 81 20.30 -20.21 1.94
N GLU A 82 19.69 -20.72 2.97
CA GLU A 82 19.15 -19.95 4.10
C GLU A 82 20.10 -20.09 5.28
N ILE A 83 20.44 -18.96 5.92
CA ILE A 83 21.24 -18.90 7.13
C ILE A 83 20.50 -18.13 8.22
N ASP A 84 20.52 -18.68 9.43
CA ASP A 84 19.91 -18.09 10.63
C ASP A 84 20.99 -17.51 11.53
N PHE A 85 20.92 -16.22 11.80
CA PHE A 85 21.78 -15.47 12.70
C PHE A 85 21.02 -14.78 13.84
N SER A 86 19.86 -15.32 14.21
CA SER A 86 18.98 -14.80 15.27
C SER A 86 19.66 -14.69 16.63
N SER A 87 20.73 -15.46 16.85
CA SER A 87 21.55 -15.39 18.06
C SER A 87 22.28 -14.04 18.27
N ILE A 88 22.38 -13.20 17.24
CA ILE A 88 22.90 -11.83 17.38
C ILE A 88 21.75 -10.93 17.86
N THR A 89 21.77 -10.56 19.13
CA THR A 89 20.74 -9.72 19.76
C THR A 89 21.22 -8.30 20.10
N LYS A 90 22.53 -8.04 20.03
CA LYS A 90 23.08 -6.73 20.35
C LYS A 90 22.71 -5.72 19.24
N PRO A 91 22.13 -4.55 19.58
CA PRO A 91 21.93 -3.49 18.60
C PRO A 91 23.23 -3.04 17.96
N GLY A 92 23.18 -2.71 16.67
CA GLY A 92 24.35 -2.22 15.94
C GLY A 92 24.21 -2.36 14.42
N ARG A 93 25.25 -1.85 13.73
CA ARG A 93 25.41 -2.06 12.28
C ARG A 93 26.33 -3.26 12.06
N TYR A 94 25.92 -4.11 11.14
CA TYR A 94 26.60 -5.37 10.83
C TYR A 94 26.79 -5.54 9.34
N THR A 95 27.76 -6.39 8.97
CA THR A 95 28.00 -6.77 7.57
C THR A 95 28.06 -8.28 7.46
N LEU A 96 27.14 -8.88 6.72
CA LEU A 96 27.17 -10.29 6.34
C LEU A 96 28.10 -10.47 5.14
N VAL A 97 28.98 -11.45 5.22
CA VAL A 97 29.97 -11.78 4.18
C VAL A 97 29.76 -13.22 3.72
N ALA A 98 29.64 -13.40 2.42
CA ALA A 98 29.56 -14.69 1.73
C ALA A 98 30.50 -14.70 0.52
N GLY A 99 31.61 -15.44 0.60
CA GLY A 99 32.67 -15.39 -0.41
C GLY A 99 33.27 -14.00 -0.56
N ARG A 100 33.21 -13.45 -1.77
CA ARG A 100 33.66 -12.06 -2.07
C ARG A 100 32.57 -10.99 -1.85
N HIS A 101 31.33 -11.42 -1.61
CA HIS A 101 30.19 -10.53 -1.50
C HIS A 101 29.92 -10.16 -0.05
N GLN A 102 29.37 -8.96 0.14
CA GLN A 102 29.00 -8.46 1.45
C GLN A 102 27.73 -7.62 1.37
N GLN A 103 26.95 -7.65 2.46
CA GLN A 103 25.72 -6.87 2.60
C GLN A 103 25.62 -6.35 4.03
N SER A 104 25.46 -5.04 4.16
CA SER A 104 25.25 -4.40 5.46
C SER A 104 23.78 -4.40 5.86
N PHE A 105 23.52 -4.50 7.16
CA PHE A 105 22.20 -4.42 7.77
C PHE A 105 22.30 -3.84 9.18
N ILE A 106 21.18 -3.51 9.80
CA ILE A 106 21.13 -3.07 11.20
C ILE A 106 20.32 -4.05 12.05
N ILE A 107 20.65 -4.10 13.34
CA ILE A 107 19.82 -4.70 14.39
C ILE A 107 19.47 -3.57 15.36
N SER A 108 18.19 -3.40 15.67
CA SER A 108 17.69 -2.34 16.55
C SER A 108 16.48 -2.83 17.34
N SER A 109 16.17 -2.17 18.46
CA SER A 109 14.90 -2.38 19.16
C SER A 109 13.71 -1.86 18.36
N ASP A 110 13.91 -0.86 17.50
CA ASP A 110 12.90 -0.33 16.58
C ASP A 110 13.56 0.11 15.27
N PRO A 111 13.71 -0.79 14.28
CA PRO A 111 14.29 -0.45 12.98
C PRO A 111 13.27 0.19 12.03
N TYR A 112 11.97 0.17 12.34
CA TYR A 112 10.90 0.46 11.39
C TYR A 112 10.21 1.81 11.56
N THR A 113 10.48 2.56 12.63
CA THR A 113 9.84 3.87 12.88
C THR A 113 10.00 4.84 11.71
N GLU A 114 11.19 4.96 11.13
CA GLU A 114 11.40 5.88 10.00
C GLU A 114 10.69 5.40 8.72
N ALA A 115 10.59 4.09 8.50
CA ALA A 115 9.81 3.53 7.40
C ALA A 115 8.31 3.80 7.59
N LEU A 116 7.78 3.63 8.81
CA LEU A 116 6.40 3.95 9.15
C LEU A 116 6.10 5.44 8.93
N LYS A 117 6.94 6.33 9.46
CA LYS A 117 6.80 7.78 9.26
C LYS A 117 6.79 8.15 7.77
N ALA A 118 7.73 7.62 7.01
CA ALA A 118 7.83 7.90 5.58
C ALA A 118 6.61 7.37 4.82
N SER A 119 6.11 6.17 5.17
CA SER A 119 4.94 5.58 4.50
C SER A 119 3.67 6.39 4.75
N ILE A 120 3.48 6.94 5.95
CA ILE A 120 2.35 7.83 6.23
C ILE A 120 2.55 9.17 5.53
N LYS A 121 3.78 9.72 5.56
CA LYS A 121 4.08 10.98 4.87
C LYS A 121 3.98 10.86 3.33
N GLY A 122 4.03 9.66 2.79
CA GLY A 122 3.72 9.38 1.38
C GLY A 122 2.37 9.96 0.95
N TYR A 123 1.36 9.91 1.82
CA TYR A 123 0.04 10.51 1.56
C TYR A 123 0.10 12.04 1.46
N TYR A 124 0.89 12.71 2.30
CA TYR A 124 1.11 14.15 2.18
C TYR A 124 1.65 14.53 0.79
N TYR A 125 2.57 13.72 0.25
CA TYR A 125 3.08 13.96 -1.10
C TYR A 125 2.03 13.68 -2.20
N GLN A 126 1.00 12.89 -1.92
CA GLN A 126 -0.12 12.63 -2.84
C GLN A 126 -1.27 13.65 -2.70
N ARG A 127 -1.21 14.62 -1.79
CA ARG A 127 -2.26 15.62 -1.63
C ARG A 127 -2.51 16.38 -2.92
N SER A 128 -3.77 16.49 -3.32
CA SER A 128 -4.30 17.29 -4.43
C SER A 128 -4.86 18.61 -3.89
N GLY A 129 -4.85 19.66 -4.68
CA GLY A 129 -5.56 20.90 -4.36
C GLY A 129 -4.78 21.91 -3.53
N GLU A 130 -3.61 21.59 -3.03
CA GLU A 130 -2.80 22.52 -2.22
C GLU A 130 -1.35 22.59 -2.68
N ARG A 131 -0.66 23.64 -2.21
CA ARG A 131 0.78 23.80 -2.37
C ARG A 131 1.50 22.93 -1.36
N LEU A 132 2.45 22.10 -1.80
CA LEU A 132 3.38 21.46 -0.88
C LEU A 132 4.57 22.38 -0.62
N GLU A 133 4.61 22.95 0.58
CA GLU A 133 5.64 23.92 0.95
C GLU A 133 6.99 23.25 1.20
N ARG A 134 8.08 23.93 0.82
CA ARG A 134 9.45 23.43 1.01
C ARG A 134 9.80 23.13 2.48
N LYS A 135 9.17 23.82 3.43
CA LYS A 135 9.34 23.57 4.87
C LYS A 135 8.97 22.13 5.24
N TYR A 136 7.95 21.55 4.59
CA TYR A 136 7.41 20.24 4.89
C TYR A 136 7.79 19.18 3.85
N ALA A 137 7.81 19.56 2.59
CA ALA A 137 8.08 18.67 1.46
C ALA A 137 9.56 18.59 1.05
N GLY A 138 10.43 19.47 1.60
CA GLY A 138 11.84 19.49 1.21
C GLY A 138 12.02 19.80 -0.29
N GLU A 139 12.79 18.99 -0.98
CA GLU A 139 13.03 19.13 -2.41
C GLU A 139 11.81 18.78 -3.28
N TYR A 140 10.85 17.99 -2.76
CA TYR A 140 9.60 17.59 -3.44
C TYR A 140 8.50 18.66 -3.33
N ALA A 141 8.82 19.89 -2.94
CA ALA A 141 7.89 21.01 -2.90
C ALA A 141 7.35 21.33 -4.29
N ARG A 142 6.03 21.60 -4.39
CA ARG A 142 5.35 21.89 -5.65
C ARG A 142 4.20 22.89 -5.47
N PRO A 143 3.81 23.63 -6.55
CA PRO A 143 2.64 24.49 -6.51
C PRO A 143 1.35 23.73 -6.26
N ALA A 144 0.28 24.45 -5.90
CA ALA A 144 -1.05 23.90 -5.88
C ALA A 144 -1.52 23.52 -7.29
N ALA A 145 -2.13 22.34 -7.41
CA ALA A 145 -2.66 21.84 -8.66
C ALA A 145 -3.97 21.08 -8.42
N HIS A 146 -4.80 20.95 -9.43
CA HIS A 146 -6.11 20.28 -9.33
C HIS A 146 -6.92 20.79 -8.12
N LEU A 147 -7.16 22.11 -8.10
CA LEU A 147 -8.00 22.74 -7.05
C LEU A 147 -9.42 22.17 -7.00
N ASP A 148 -9.84 21.53 -8.09
CA ASP A 148 -11.12 20.83 -8.27
C ASP A 148 -12.36 21.65 -7.86
N THR A 149 -12.28 22.98 -8.01
CA THR A 149 -13.40 23.90 -7.77
C THR A 149 -14.41 23.95 -8.93
N HIS A 150 -14.06 23.37 -10.09
CA HIS A 150 -14.85 23.34 -11.32
C HIS A 150 -14.87 21.93 -11.93
N VAL A 151 -15.41 20.98 -11.18
CA VAL A 151 -15.59 19.59 -11.64
C VAL A 151 -16.96 19.45 -12.27
N MET A 152 -17.02 18.85 -13.46
CA MET A 152 -18.29 18.67 -14.18
C MET A 152 -18.95 17.34 -13.82
N VAL A 153 -20.26 17.34 -13.69
CA VAL A 153 -21.06 16.11 -13.65
C VAL A 153 -21.07 15.50 -15.06
N HIS A 154 -20.42 14.35 -15.20
CA HIS A 154 -20.41 13.59 -16.45
C HIS A 154 -21.83 13.07 -16.80
N PRO A 155 -22.19 12.90 -18.07
CA PRO A 155 -23.51 12.37 -18.44
C PRO A 155 -23.89 11.04 -17.78
N SER A 156 -22.91 10.16 -17.46
CA SER A 156 -23.15 8.92 -16.71
C SER A 156 -23.56 9.13 -15.25
N ALA A 157 -23.29 10.32 -14.71
CA ALA A 157 -23.59 10.71 -13.32
C ALA A 157 -24.84 11.60 -13.22
N ALA A 158 -25.44 11.96 -14.36
CA ALA A 158 -26.54 12.92 -14.41
C ALA A 158 -27.80 12.44 -13.69
N SER A 159 -28.45 13.36 -13.02
CA SER A 159 -29.77 13.17 -12.40
C SER A 159 -30.69 14.37 -12.70
N PRO A 160 -32.01 14.26 -12.47
CA PRO A 160 -32.92 15.42 -12.67
C PRO A 160 -32.52 16.66 -11.87
N LYS A 161 -31.92 16.48 -10.67
CA LYS A 161 -31.48 17.59 -9.80
C LYS A 161 -30.04 18.03 -10.06
N ARG A 162 -29.23 17.16 -10.70
CA ARG A 162 -27.86 17.42 -11.13
C ARG A 162 -27.66 16.96 -12.57
N PRO A 163 -28.11 17.72 -13.57
CA PRO A 163 -27.95 17.35 -14.98
C PRO A 163 -26.48 17.33 -15.40
N ALA A 164 -26.20 16.67 -16.51
CA ALA A 164 -24.88 16.66 -17.12
C ALA A 164 -24.36 18.09 -17.35
N GLY A 165 -23.07 18.31 -17.08
CA GLY A 165 -22.45 19.63 -17.17
C GLY A 165 -22.64 20.51 -15.94
N THR A 166 -23.39 20.08 -14.92
CA THR A 166 -23.44 20.79 -13.63
C THR A 166 -22.02 20.89 -13.06
N ILE A 167 -21.64 22.08 -12.62
CA ILE A 167 -20.35 22.31 -11.96
C ILE A 167 -20.50 22.08 -10.45
N ILE A 168 -19.59 21.31 -9.88
CA ILE A 168 -19.47 21.10 -8.44
C ILE A 168 -18.04 21.43 -8.00
N SER A 169 -17.86 21.70 -6.68
CA SER A 169 -16.56 21.84 -6.06
C SER A 169 -16.23 20.57 -5.28
N SER A 170 -15.07 19.98 -5.53
CA SER A 170 -14.60 18.74 -4.89
C SER A 170 -13.09 18.80 -4.60
N PRO A 171 -12.65 19.80 -3.76
CA PRO A 171 -11.24 20.04 -3.47
C PRO A 171 -10.67 18.96 -2.55
N LYS A 172 -9.33 19.04 -2.31
CA LYS A 172 -8.57 18.13 -1.46
C LYS A 172 -8.50 16.69 -1.99
N GLY A 173 -8.19 15.76 -1.11
CA GLY A 173 -8.01 14.34 -1.43
C GLY A 173 -6.62 14.02 -1.94
N TRP A 174 -6.34 12.74 -2.05
CA TRP A 174 -5.07 12.22 -2.55
C TRP A 174 -5.17 11.80 -4.02
N TYR A 175 -4.10 12.00 -4.77
CA TYR A 175 -3.90 11.24 -6.00
C TYR A 175 -3.81 9.76 -5.66
N ASP A 176 -4.43 8.93 -6.47
CA ASP A 176 -4.65 7.53 -6.16
C ASP A 176 -3.36 6.67 -6.25
N ALA A 177 -2.67 6.84 -7.36
CA ALA A 177 -1.53 5.99 -7.70
C ALA A 177 -0.44 6.82 -8.41
N GLY A 178 0.15 6.28 -9.47
CA GLY A 178 1.05 7.02 -10.33
C GLY A 178 0.37 8.12 -11.16
N ASP A 179 -0.96 8.18 -11.17
CA ASP A 179 -1.80 9.16 -11.89
C ASP A 179 -2.33 10.27 -10.96
N TYR A 180 -3.21 11.14 -11.50
CA TYR A 180 -3.77 12.31 -10.79
C TYR A 180 -5.27 12.20 -10.51
N ASN A 181 -5.87 11.03 -10.72
CA ASN A 181 -7.29 10.82 -10.46
C ASN A 181 -7.53 10.43 -9.00
N LYS A 182 -8.79 10.48 -8.57
CA LYS A 182 -9.22 10.17 -7.20
C LYS A 182 -10.40 9.22 -7.24
N TYR A 183 -10.33 8.10 -6.51
CA TYR A 183 -11.30 7.00 -6.56
C TYR A 183 -11.84 6.72 -5.17
N ILE A 184 -13.17 6.66 -5.02
CA ILE A 184 -13.82 6.46 -3.72
C ILE A 184 -13.55 5.06 -3.17
N VAL A 185 -13.68 4.03 -3.98
CA VAL A 185 -13.48 2.63 -3.57
C VAL A 185 -12.08 2.46 -2.97
N ASN A 186 -11.05 2.88 -3.71
CA ASN A 186 -9.66 2.74 -3.25
C ASN A 186 -9.32 3.64 -2.05
N SER A 187 -9.88 4.86 -2.00
CA SER A 187 -9.75 5.75 -0.83
C SER A 187 -10.44 5.19 0.41
N GLY A 188 -11.63 4.60 0.24
CA GLY A 188 -12.40 3.97 1.31
C GLY A 188 -11.63 2.81 1.93
N PHE A 189 -11.15 1.89 1.09
CA PHE A 189 -10.29 0.78 1.53
C PHE A 189 -9.04 1.27 2.27
N THR A 190 -8.32 2.24 1.70
CA THR A 190 -7.10 2.82 2.26
C THR A 190 -7.33 3.37 3.67
N LEU A 191 -8.33 4.24 3.81
CA LEU A 191 -8.69 4.83 5.09
C LEU A 191 -9.22 3.80 6.08
N GLY A 192 -10.04 2.84 5.62
CA GLY A 192 -10.55 1.76 6.44
C GLY A 192 -9.42 0.98 7.12
N LEU A 193 -8.45 0.52 6.35
CA LEU A 193 -7.33 -0.27 6.86
C LEU A 193 -6.44 0.52 7.83
N ILE A 194 -6.11 1.78 7.50
CA ILE A 194 -5.27 2.64 8.36
C ILE A 194 -5.99 3.00 9.66
N LEU A 195 -7.26 3.43 9.58
CA LEU A 195 -8.02 3.86 10.74
C LEU A 195 -8.32 2.69 11.70
N GLN A 196 -8.56 1.48 11.18
CA GLN A 196 -8.68 0.28 12.01
C GLN A 196 -7.36 -0.06 12.72
N SER A 197 -6.23 0.08 12.04
CA SER A 197 -4.91 -0.10 12.66
C SER A 197 -4.65 0.98 13.71
N TYR A 198 -4.97 2.24 13.42
CA TYR A 198 -4.89 3.33 14.40
C TYR A 198 -5.71 3.04 15.65
N GLN A 199 -6.91 2.50 15.51
CA GLN A 199 -7.81 2.18 16.63
C GLN A 199 -7.14 1.27 17.67
N LEU A 200 -6.33 0.31 17.24
CA LEU A 200 -5.61 -0.63 18.11
C LEU A 200 -4.25 -0.11 18.61
N HIS A 201 -3.57 0.72 17.84
CA HIS A 201 -2.16 1.07 18.05
C HIS A 201 -1.94 2.58 18.24
N GLN A 202 -2.87 3.26 18.93
CA GLN A 202 -2.86 4.71 19.12
C GLN A 202 -1.52 5.22 19.65
N ASP A 203 -0.94 4.56 20.66
CA ASP A 203 0.35 4.99 21.26
C ASP A 203 1.48 5.00 20.22
N ARG A 204 1.53 4.00 19.34
CA ARG A 204 2.53 3.91 18.26
C ARG A 204 2.39 5.09 17.30
N PHE A 205 1.18 5.34 16.81
CA PHE A 205 0.92 6.40 15.84
C PHE A 205 0.99 7.80 16.44
N ASN A 206 0.49 8.01 17.66
CA ASN A 206 0.50 9.31 18.34
C ASN A 206 1.93 9.79 18.67
N SER A 207 2.89 8.88 18.75
CA SER A 207 4.30 9.23 19.00
C SER A 207 5.02 9.80 17.76
N LEU A 208 4.41 9.71 16.57
CA LEU A 208 5.04 10.10 15.32
C LEU A 208 4.87 11.60 15.05
N ASN A 209 5.94 12.24 14.58
CA ASN A 209 5.88 13.56 13.97
C ASN A 209 6.23 13.40 12.49
N LEU A 210 5.28 13.70 11.61
CA LEU A 210 5.41 13.54 10.15
C LEU A 210 6.00 14.78 9.48
N GLN A 211 6.12 15.89 10.20
CA GLN A 211 6.52 17.18 9.65
C GLN A 211 5.63 17.57 8.45
N ILE A 212 4.30 17.59 8.69
CA ILE A 212 3.27 18.11 7.80
C ILE A 212 2.78 19.48 8.30
N PRO A 213 2.00 20.24 7.53
CA PRO A 213 1.53 21.57 7.97
C PRO A 213 0.79 21.56 9.31
N GLU A 214 0.13 20.47 9.62
CA GLU A 214 -0.69 20.29 10.81
C GLU A 214 0.09 19.82 12.05
N SER A 215 1.37 19.43 11.93
CA SER A 215 2.16 18.82 13.04
C SER A 215 2.33 19.67 14.30
N ASP A 216 1.99 20.95 14.24
CA ASP A 216 2.08 21.87 15.40
C ASP A 216 0.76 21.92 16.22
N ASN A 217 -0.30 21.19 15.82
CA ASN A 217 -1.57 21.14 16.55
C ASN A 217 -1.57 20.03 17.64
N LYS A 218 -2.73 19.67 18.20
CA LYS A 218 -2.88 18.63 19.23
C LYS A 218 -3.38 17.29 18.70
N ILE A 219 -3.66 17.24 17.42
CA ILE A 219 -4.17 16.05 16.75
C ILE A 219 -2.96 15.20 16.33
N PRO A 220 -2.99 13.87 16.44
CA PRO A 220 -1.96 13.03 15.85
C PRO A 220 -1.84 13.26 14.34
N ASP A 221 -0.63 13.48 13.85
CA ASP A 221 -0.36 13.81 12.44
C ASP A 221 -1.00 12.83 11.46
N ILE A 222 -1.06 11.55 11.80
CA ILE A 222 -1.73 10.55 10.95
C ILE A 222 -3.22 10.86 10.79
N LEU A 223 -3.89 11.32 11.83
CA LEU A 223 -5.30 11.69 11.76
C LEU A 223 -5.50 12.97 10.94
N ASP A 224 -4.62 13.96 11.08
CA ASP A 224 -4.65 15.15 10.23
C ASP A 224 -4.49 14.78 8.76
N GLU A 225 -3.56 13.87 8.44
CA GLU A 225 -3.38 13.41 7.07
C GLU A 225 -4.59 12.64 6.54
N MET A 226 -5.19 11.74 7.34
CA MET A 226 -6.40 11.02 6.95
C MET A 226 -7.58 11.98 6.74
N MET A 227 -7.71 13.02 7.58
CA MET A 227 -8.77 14.04 7.45
C MET A 227 -8.72 14.73 6.09
N TYR A 228 -7.54 14.97 5.54
CA TYR A 228 -7.39 15.61 4.24
C TYR A 228 -8.14 14.87 3.11
N ASN A 229 -8.15 13.55 3.14
CA ASN A 229 -8.86 12.72 2.17
C ASN A 229 -10.35 12.50 2.55
N LEU A 230 -10.66 12.41 3.84
CA LEU A 230 -12.05 12.32 4.33
C LEU A 230 -12.88 13.53 3.92
N GLU A 231 -12.30 14.74 4.01
CA GLU A 231 -12.97 15.96 3.58
C GLU A 231 -13.27 15.96 2.07
N TRP A 232 -12.36 15.42 1.23
CA TRP A 232 -12.65 15.23 -0.18
C TRP A 232 -13.77 14.22 -0.39
N MET A 233 -13.74 13.06 0.29
CA MET A 233 -14.77 12.04 0.15
C MET A 233 -16.16 12.60 0.43
N LEU A 234 -16.34 13.46 1.45
CA LEU A 234 -17.61 14.11 1.74
C LEU A 234 -18.16 14.90 0.55
N THR A 235 -17.30 15.49 -0.28
CA THR A 235 -17.71 16.26 -1.47
C THR A 235 -18.21 15.36 -2.60
N MET A 236 -17.91 14.07 -2.56
CA MET A 236 -18.28 13.09 -3.58
C MET A 236 -19.69 12.52 -3.37
N GLN A 237 -20.35 12.82 -2.26
CA GLN A 237 -21.74 12.47 -2.06
C GLN A 237 -22.67 13.47 -2.74
N ASP A 238 -23.64 12.99 -3.51
CA ASP A 238 -24.70 13.84 -4.06
C ASP A 238 -25.68 14.21 -2.94
N PRO A 239 -25.78 15.52 -2.55
CA PRO A 239 -26.68 15.95 -1.49
C PRO A 239 -28.16 15.76 -1.84
N THR A 240 -28.50 15.49 -3.08
CA THR A 240 -29.91 15.40 -3.53
C THR A 240 -30.54 14.05 -3.28
N ASP A 241 -29.72 12.97 -3.23
CA ASP A 241 -30.20 11.60 -3.04
C ASP A 241 -29.34 10.73 -2.11
N GLY A 242 -28.12 11.18 -1.74
CA GLY A 242 -27.20 10.47 -0.87
C GLY A 242 -26.25 9.50 -1.57
N GLY A 243 -26.44 9.24 -2.87
CA GLY A 243 -25.52 8.38 -3.64
C GLY A 243 -24.15 9.01 -3.80
N VAL A 244 -23.11 8.19 -3.98
CA VAL A 244 -21.72 8.62 -4.03
C VAL A 244 -21.14 8.39 -5.42
N TYR A 245 -20.51 9.42 -6.00
CA TYR A 245 -19.83 9.33 -7.28
C TYR A 245 -18.61 8.41 -7.16
N HIS A 246 -18.46 7.53 -8.15
CA HIS A 246 -17.44 6.48 -8.11
C HIS A 246 -16.00 7.03 -8.12
N LYS A 247 -15.74 8.03 -8.94
CA LYS A 247 -14.43 8.70 -9.03
C LYS A 247 -14.54 10.14 -9.52
N LEU A 248 -13.47 10.91 -9.25
CA LEU A 248 -13.20 12.21 -9.85
C LEU A 248 -11.99 12.05 -10.78
N THR A 249 -12.17 12.30 -12.07
CA THR A 249 -11.25 11.87 -13.11
C THR A 249 -11.17 12.83 -14.29
N THR A 250 -10.07 12.75 -15.05
CA THR A 250 -9.96 13.24 -16.43
C THR A 250 -10.46 12.17 -17.40
N PRO A 251 -10.80 12.52 -18.66
CA PRO A 251 -11.13 11.53 -19.69
C PRO A 251 -10.00 10.53 -19.96
N ASN A 252 -8.76 11.01 -19.97
CA ASN A 252 -7.58 10.18 -20.20
C ASN A 252 -6.55 10.41 -19.09
N PHE A 253 -5.66 9.46 -18.89
CA PHE A 253 -4.47 9.68 -18.08
C PHE A 253 -3.63 10.83 -18.64
N GLU A 254 -3.09 11.67 -17.77
CA GLU A 254 -2.08 12.66 -18.16
C GLU A 254 -0.76 11.96 -18.51
N GLY A 255 0.09 12.64 -19.28
CA GLY A 255 1.47 12.21 -19.49
C GLY A 255 2.33 12.34 -18.23
N PHE A 256 3.62 12.04 -18.35
CA PHE A 256 4.59 12.32 -17.29
C PHE A 256 4.92 13.81 -17.26
N VAL A 257 4.04 14.58 -16.67
CA VAL A 257 4.11 16.03 -16.48
C VAL A 257 3.77 16.35 -15.02
N MET A 258 4.20 17.50 -14.53
CA MET A 258 3.82 17.93 -13.18
C MET A 258 2.32 18.26 -13.11
N PRO A 259 1.67 18.08 -11.95
CA PRO A 259 0.21 18.24 -11.84
C PRO A 259 -0.28 19.66 -12.16
N GLU A 260 0.54 20.71 -11.93
CA GLU A 260 0.22 22.09 -12.31
C GLU A 260 0.17 22.34 -13.83
N ASP A 261 0.76 21.46 -14.61
CA ASP A 261 0.75 21.52 -16.08
C ASP A 261 -0.45 20.82 -16.72
N CYS A 262 -1.22 20.05 -15.92
CA CYS A 262 -2.42 19.36 -16.39
C CYS A 262 -3.55 20.33 -16.74
N LYS A 263 -4.22 20.11 -17.86
CA LYS A 263 -5.25 21.03 -18.39
C LYS A 263 -6.56 20.34 -18.74
N GLN A 264 -6.66 19.02 -18.64
CA GLN A 264 -7.88 18.32 -18.97
C GLN A 264 -9.03 18.69 -18.02
N GLN A 265 -10.26 18.75 -18.53
CA GLN A 265 -11.46 18.91 -17.72
C GLN A 265 -11.62 17.70 -16.79
N ARG A 266 -11.95 17.94 -15.53
CA ARG A 266 -12.21 16.90 -14.55
C ARG A 266 -13.71 16.67 -14.38
N TYR A 267 -14.07 15.40 -14.15
CA TYR A 267 -15.46 14.95 -14.06
C TYR A 267 -15.67 14.08 -12.82
N VAL A 268 -16.87 14.16 -12.22
CA VAL A 268 -17.41 13.06 -11.43
C VAL A 268 -18.25 12.17 -12.33
N VAL A 269 -18.10 10.85 -12.18
CA VAL A 269 -18.79 9.86 -13.02
C VAL A 269 -19.86 9.10 -12.22
N GLN A 270 -20.51 8.15 -12.84
CA GLN A 270 -21.59 7.32 -12.30
C GLN A 270 -21.47 7.10 -10.79
N LYS A 271 -22.59 7.20 -10.06
CA LYS A 271 -22.70 6.72 -8.68
C LYS A 271 -22.78 5.20 -8.68
N THR A 272 -22.15 4.55 -7.69
CA THR A 272 -22.17 3.09 -7.61
C THR A 272 -22.48 2.61 -6.21
N THR A 273 -22.94 1.37 -6.11
CA THR A 273 -23.25 0.73 -4.82
C THR A 273 -21.99 0.55 -3.98
N THR A 274 -20.90 0.06 -4.59
CA THR A 274 -19.59 -0.11 -3.92
C THR A 274 -19.07 1.21 -3.36
N ALA A 275 -19.01 2.28 -4.19
CA ALA A 275 -18.56 3.59 -3.70
C ALA A 275 -19.44 4.15 -2.58
N ALA A 276 -20.77 3.93 -2.61
CA ALA A 276 -21.66 4.39 -1.56
C ALA A 276 -21.45 3.63 -0.24
N LEU A 277 -21.20 2.32 -0.31
CA LEU A 277 -20.98 1.48 0.87
C LEU A 277 -19.58 1.68 1.47
N ASP A 278 -18.52 1.76 0.66
CA ASP A 278 -17.17 2.06 1.12
C ASP A 278 -17.10 3.45 1.77
N PHE A 279 -17.79 4.43 1.18
CA PHE A 279 -17.95 5.73 1.77
C PHE A 279 -18.67 5.65 3.12
N ALA A 280 -19.78 4.90 3.21
CA ALA A 280 -20.55 4.77 4.44
C ALA A 280 -19.71 4.12 5.56
N ALA A 281 -18.99 3.04 5.26
CA ALA A 281 -18.09 2.37 6.18
C ALA A 281 -17.00 3.32 6.70
N THR A 282 -16.32 3.98 5.78
CA THR A 282 -15.21 4.89 6.08
C THR A 282 -15.66 6.08 6.93
N MET A 283 -16.79 6.71 6.59
CA MET A 283 -17.31 7.85 7.35
C MET A 283 -17.79 7.45 8.74
N ALA A 284 -18.45 6.29 8.90
CA ALA A 284 -18.86 5.79 10.21
C ALA A 284 -17.64 5.47 11.11
N LEU A 285 -16.63 4.78 10.57
CA LEU A 285 -15.37 4.50 11.28
C LEU A 285 -14.65 5.79 11.68
N ALA A 286 -14.51 6.74 10.74
CA ALA A 286 -13.88 8.03 11.00
C ALA A 286 -14.60 8.78 12.10
N ALA A 287 -15.93 8.91 12.04
CA ALA A 287 -16.71 9.59 13.09
C ALA A 287 -16.43 8.99 14.47
N ARG A 288 -16.38 7.67 14.59
CA ARG A 288 -16.09 6.97 15.86
C ARG A 288 -14.68 7.25 16.38
N ILE A 289 -13.68 7.42 15.51
CA ILE A 289 -12.31 7.71 15.91
C ILE A 289 -12.15 9.18 16.29
N TYR A 290 -12.65 10.11 15.45
CA TYR A 290 -12.46 11.53 15.62
C TYR A 290 -13.34 12.16 16.72
N GLN A 291 -14.40 11.48 17.20
CA GLN A 291 -15.27 11.99 18.28
C GLN A 291 -14.54 12.34 19.58
N LYS A 292 -13.33 11.83 19.78
CA LYS A 292 -12.47 12.13 20.94
C LYS A 292 -11.90 13.54 20.89
N PHE A 293 -11.94 14.20 19.75
CA PHE A 293 -11.34 15.51 19.51
C PHE A 293 -12.44 16.54 19.31
N PRO A 294 -12.56 17.52 20.24
CA PRO A 294 -13.62 18.55 20.17
C PRO A 294 -13.63 19.33 18.86
N GLU A 295 -12.48 19.50 18.23
CA GLU A 295 -12.30 20.21 16.98
C GLU A 295 -13.07 19.55 15.81
N PHE A 296 -13.33 18.25 15.89
CA PHE A 296 -13.99 17.47 14.82
C PHE A 296 -15.45 17.12 15.11
N GLN A 297 -16.10 17.70 16.12
CA GLN A 297 -17.50 17.39 16.45
C GLN A 297 -18.46 17.61 15.27
N SER A 298 -18.29 18.73 14.54
CA SER A 298 -19.11 19.03 13.35
C SER A 298 -18.85 18.03 12.23
N PHE A 299 -17.59 17.65 12.01
CA PHE A 299 -17.23 16.61 11.05
C PHE A 299 -17.87 15.26 11.42
N CYS A 300 -17.78 14.84 12.69
CA CYS A 300 -18.34 13.57 13.14
C CYS A 300 -19.84 13.47 12.90
N GLN A 301 -20.58 14.55 13.23
CA GLN A 301 -22.02 14.60 12.95
C GLN A 301 -22.31 14.49 11.46
N GLN A 302 -21.63 15.30 10.64
CA GLN A 302 -21.79 15.25 9.18
C GLN A 302 -21.42 13.88 8.60
N ALA A 303 -20.36 13.26 9.11
CA ALA A 303 -19.88 11.96 8.64
C ALA A 303 -20.91 10.85 8.92
N ILE A 304 -21.51 10.82 10.12
CA ILE A 304 -22.57 9.85 10.46
C ILE A 304 -23.79 10.05 9.57
N GLU A 305 -24.32 11.28 9.47
CA GLU A 305 -25.49 11.60 8.62
C GLU A 305 -25.23 11.22 7.14
N SER A 306 -24.01 11.47 6.66
CA SER A 306 -23.61 11.14 5.28
C SER A 306 -23.47 9.63 5.08
N ALA A 307 -22.90 8.91 6.05
CA ALA A 307 -22.79 7.46 6.03
C ALA A 307 -24.17 6.78 5.96
N GLU A 308 -25.11 7.18 6.82
CA GLU A 308 -26.47 6.65 6.84
C GLU A 308 -27.20 6.91 5.51
N ARG A 309 -27.03 8.12 4.94
CA ARG A 309 -27.64 8.46 3.63
C ARG A 309 -27.04 7.65 2.49
N ALA A 310 -25.73 7.42 2.48
CA ALA A 310 -25.06 6.61 1.48
C ALA A 310 -25.49 5.14 1.58
N TYR A 311 -25.55 4.60 2.78
CA TYR A 311 -26.04 3.26 3.03
C TYR A 311 -27.51 3.09 2.60
N ALA A 312 -28.37 4.04 2.95
CA ALA A 312 -29.79 4.03 2.55
C ALA A 312 -29.96 4.16 1.01
N TRP A 313 -29.05 4.86 0.35
CA TRP A 313 -29.02 4.90 -1.11
C TRP A 313 -28.64 3.51 -1.69
N ALA A 314 -27.59 2.89 -1.16
CA ALA A 314 -27.12 1.57 -1.59
C ALA A 314 -28.20 0.49 -1.41
N VAL A 315 -28.93 0.50 -0.29
CA VAL A 315 -30.07 -0.43 -0.08
C VAL A 315 -31.15 -0.29 -1.14
N LYS A 316 -31.38 0.93 -1.67
CA LYS A 316 -32.33 1.16 -2.77
C LYS A 316 -31.74 0.84 -4.15
N HIS A 317 -30.44 0.76 -4.25
CA HIS A 317 -29.68 0.57 -5.48
C HIS A 317 -28.60 -0.50 -5.29
N PRO A 318 -28.96 -1.76 -4.94
CA PRO A 318 -27.98 -2.76 -4.44
C PRO A 318 -27.05 -3.33 -5.51
N THR A 319 -27.29 -3.05 -6.81
CA THR A 319 -26.56 -3.65 -7.94
C THR A 319 -26.18 -2.64 -9.00
N VAL A 320 -25.87 -1.41 -8.59
CA VAL A 320 -25.38 -0.37 -9.53
C VAL A 320 -23.87 -0.46 -9.58
N TYR A 321 -23.35 -1.30 -10.46
CA TYR A 321 -21.92 -1.53 -10.66
C TYR A 321 -21.31 -0.50 -11.62
N TYR A 322 -20.00 -0.24 -11.48
CA TYR A 322 -19.27 0.62 -12.41
C TYR A 322 -18.85 -0.17 -13.65
N ASP A 323 -19.55 0.09 -14.75
CA ASP A 323 -19.23 -0.47 -16.07
C ASP A 323 -18.68 0.64 -16.98
N GLN A 324 -17.34 0.80 -16.98
CA GLN A 324 -16.68 1.85 -17.75
C GLN A 324 -16.90 1.71 -19.26
N ASP A 325 -16.79 0.49 -19.78
CA ASP A 325 -16.95 0.23 -21.22
C ASP A 325 -18.39 0.43 -21.67
N GLY A 326 -19.35 0.00 -20.86
CA GLY A 326 -20.77 0.25 -21.09
C GLY A 326 -21.13 1.73 -21.04
N ASN A 327 -20.53 2.48 -20.12
CA ASN A 327 -20.69 3.93 -20.02
C ASN A 327 -20.07 4.64 -21.24
N ASN A 328 -18.87 4.24 -21.67
CA ASN A 328 -18.18 4.83 -22.82
C ASN A 328 -18.94 4.63 -24.15
N LYS A 329 -19.73 3.55 -24.27
CA LYS A 329 -20.61 3.33 -25.42
C LYS A 329 -21.83 4.26 -25.45
N LYS A 330 -22.23 4.79 -24.30
CA LYS A 330 -23.48 5.56 -24.13
C LYS A 330 -23.24 7.06 -23.94
N PHE A 331 -22.09 7.45 -23.38
CA PHE A 331 -21.84 8.81 -22.93
C PHE A 331 -20.52 9.37 -23.47
N SER A 332 -20.44 10.69 -23.58
CA SER A 332 -19.26 11.43 -24.01
C SER A 332 -18.95 12.55 -23.02
N PRO A 333 -17.66 12.82 -22.75
CA PRO A 333 -16.46 12.16 -23.28
C PRO A 333 -16.30 10.72 -22.74
N ALA A 334 -15.68 9.84 -23.52
CA ALA A 334 -15.30 8.52 -23.02
C ALA A 334 -14.22 8.66 -21.93
N ILE A 335 -14.26 7.79 -20.93
CA ILE A 335 -13.33 7.79 -19.79
C ILE A 335 -12.42 6.56 -19.89
N HIS A 336 -11.10 6.78 -19.90
CA HIS A 336 -10.08 5.74 -20.11
C HIS A 336 -9.11 5.59 -18.93
N THR A 337 -9.43 6.17 -17.76
CA THR A 337 -8.65 6.07 -16.53
C THR A 337 -9.04 4.82 -15.74
N GLY A 338 -8.37 4.52 -14.61
CA GLY A 338 -8.63 3.34 -13.78
C GLY A 338 -10.12 3.13 -13.49
N GLY A 339 -10.55 1.87 -13.48
CA GLY A 339 -11.95 1.51 -13.31
C GLY A 339 -12.37 1.32 -11.86
N TYR A 340 -11.64 0.50 -11.11
CA TYR A 340 -12.04 0.00 -9.79
C TYR A 340 -13.47 -0.55 -9.77
N GLY A 341 -13.85 -1.24 -10.86
CA GLY A 341 -15.16 -1.85 -11.00
C GLY A 341 -15.24 -3.14 -10.21
N ASP A 342 -16.33 -3.30 -9.48
CA ASP A 342 -16.67 -4.50 -8.76
C ASP A 342 -18.12 -4.89 -9.04
N ASN A 343 -18.40 -6.18 -9.18
CA ASN A 343 -19.72 -6.74 -9.46
C ASN A 343 -20.30 -7.49 -8.25
N HIS A 344 -19.65 -7.44 -7.11
CA HIS A 344 -20.08 -7.95 -5.83
C HIS A 344 -20.29 -6.77 -4.89
N THR A 345 -21.20 -6.88 -3.96
CA THR A 345 -21.51 -5.80 -3.00
C THR A 345 -21.83 -6.33 -1.62
N GLU A 346 -21.86 -7.64 -1.46
CA GLU A 346 -22.19 -8.30 -0.19
C GLU A 346 -21.13 -8.00 0.88
N ASP A 347 -19.88 -7.92 0.47
CA ASP A 347 -18.75 -7.63 1.33
C ASP A 347 -18.71 -6.15 1.77
N GLU A 348 -19.08 -5.22 0.89
CA GLU A 348 -19.26 -3.81 1.26
C GLU A 348 -20.47 -3.60 2.15
N PHE A 349 -21.60 -4.31 1.89
CA PHE A 349 -22.74 -4.29 2.81
C PHE A 349 -22.36 -4.79 4.19
N PHE A 350 -21.58 -5.88 4.28
CA PHE A 350 -21.06 -6.40 5.54
C PHE A 350 -20.21 -5.38 6.28
N TRP A 351 -19.22 -4.79 5.61
CA TRP A 351 -18.31 -3.83 6.22
C TRP A 351 -19.04 -2.55 6.62
N ALA A 352 -19.85 -1.97 5.75
CA ALA A 352 -20.58 -0.72 6.03
C ALA A 352 -21.60 -0.90 7.17
N ALA A 353 -22.35 -2.00 7.18
CA ALA A 353 -23.27 -2.31 8.27
C ALA A 353 -22.52 -2.51 9.60
N THR A 354 -21.36 -3.17 9.57
CA THR A 354 -20.48 -3.35 10.74
C THR A 354 -20.04 -2.02 11.31
N GLU A 355 -19.51 -1.11 10.48
CA GLU A 355 -19.01 0.18 10.96
C GLU A 355 -20.15 1.08 11.47
N LEU A 356 -21.29 1.11 10.77
CA LEU A 356 -22.48 1.84 11.20
C LEU A 356 -23.00 1.30 12.54
N TYR A 357 -23.06 -0.02 12.73
CA TYR A 357 -23.48 -0.63 13.99
C TYR A 357 -22.60 -0.15 15.17
N PHE A 358 -21.28 -0.26 15.04
CA PHE A 358 -20.38 0.15 16.12
C PHE A 358 -20.33 1.67 16.34
N THR A 359 -20.81 2.46 15.40
CA THR A 359 -20.83 3.94 15.52
C THR A 359 -22.16 4.43 16.09
N THR A 360 -23.29 3.87 15.64
CA THR A 360 -24.65 4.33 16.02
C THR A 360 -25.31 3.50 17.11
N SER A 361 -24.86 2.25 17.30
CA SER A 361 -25.49 1.22 18.14
C SER A 361 -26.91 0.80 17.68
N GLU A 362 -27.28 1.16 16.45
CA GLU A 362 -28.59 0.76 15.90
C GLU A 362 -28.61 -0.70 15.49
N THR A 363 -29.55 -1.48 16.06
CA THR A 363 -29.65 -2.93 15.84
C THR A 363 -30.05 -3.31 14.43
N SER A 364 -30.64 -2.41 13.65
CA SER A 364 -30.93 -2.62 12.24
C SER A 364 -29.65 -2.90 11.42
N TYR A 365 -28.57 -2.19 11.70
CA TYR A 365 -27.28 -2.44 11.05
C TYR A 365 -26.64 -3.76 11.50
N LEU A 366 -26.82 -4.16 12.76
CA LEU A 366 -26.37 -5.47 13.22
C LEU A 366 -27.06 -6.61 12.45
N GLU A 367 -28.37 -6.50 12.23
CA GLU A 367 -29.11 -7.52 11.47
C GLU A 367 -28.69 -7.53 9.99
N GLN A 368 -28.34 -6.39 9.41
CA GLN A 368 -27.76 -6.33 8.07
C GLN A 368 -26.35 -6.96 8.04
N ALA A 369 -25.48 -6.65 9.00
CA ALA A 369 -24.17 -7.27 9.09
C ALA A 369 -24.26 -8.80 9.19
N LYS A 370 -25.19 -9.32 10.00
CA LYS A 370 -25.43 -10.77 10.12
C LYS A 370 -25.86 -11.42 8.80
N GLN A 371 -26.61 -10.70 7.98
CA GLN A 371 -27.08 -11.20 6.68
C GLN A 371 -25.94 -11.44 5.69
N PHE A 372 -24.89 -10.63 5.78
CA PHE A 372 -23.77 -10.60 4.82
C PHE A 372 -22.45 -11.11 5.42
N VAL A 373 -22.47 -11.78 6.59
CA VAL A 373 -21.25 -12.39 7.14
C VAL A 373 -20.65 -13.35 6.13
N PRO A 374 -19.38 -13.19 5.73
CA PRO A 374 -18.75 -14.10 4.79
C PRO A 374 -18.57 -15.50 5.39
N ASP A 375 -18.66 -16.53 4.55
CA ASP A 375 -18.45 -17.92 4.97
C ASP A 375 -17.00 -18.21 5.35
N GLU A 376 -16.03 -17.54 4.70
CA GLU A 376 -14.60 -17.70 4.94
C GLU A 376 -13.90 -16.33 5.00
N PHE A 377 -12.82 -16.27 5.79
CA PHE A 377 -11.94 -15.10 5.80
C PHE A 377 -11.11 -15.03 4.52
N SER A 378 -11.07 -13.87 3.91
CA SER A 378 -10.13 -13.50 2.86
C SER A 378 -9.29 -12.28 3.27
N ILE A 379 -8.06 -12.20 2.78
CA ILE A 379 -7.25 -10.98 2.93
C ILE A 379 -7.99 -9.84 2.23
N PRO A 380 -8.31 -8.74 2.94
CA PRO A 380 -9.07 -7.66 2.34
C PRO A 380 -8.27 -6.96 1.24
N SER A 381 -8.97 -6.57 0.18
CA SER A 381 -8.48 -5.72 -0.92
C SER A 381 -9.56 -4.70 -1.30
N TRP A 382 -9.27 -3.80 -2.21
CA TRP A 382 -10.26 -2.83 -2.70
C TRP A 382 -11.46 -3.50 -3.42
N GLY A 383 -11.27 -4.69 -3.98
CA GLY A 383 -12.33 -5.47 -4.63
C GLY A 383 -12.90 -6.59 -3.75
N ASN A 384 -12.49 -6.68 -2.48
CA ASN A 384 -13.10 -7.54 -1.48
C ASN A 384 -12.80 -7.00 -0.08
N VAL A 385 -13.74 -6.24 0.46
CA VAL A 385 -13.58 -5.55 1.75
C VAL A 385 -14.12 -6.36 2.95
N ALA A 386 -14.64 -7.58 2.75
CA ALA A 386 -15.18 -8.40 3.85
C ALA A 386 -14.20 -8.56 5.01
N GLY A 387 -12.90 -8.73 4.69
CA GLY A 387 -11.85 -8.83 5.70
C GLY A 387 -11.73 -7.59 6.60
N LEU A 388 -12.05 -6.38 6.11
CA LEU A 388 -12.11 -5.17 6.96
C LEU A 388 -13.27 -5.26 7.95
N GLY A 389 -14.44 -5.76 7.53
CA GLY A 389 -15.54 -6.02 8.43
C GLY A 389 -15.14 -7.01 9.53
N ILE A 390 -14.47 -8.12 9.17
CA ILE A 390 -13.97 -9.11 10.14
C ILE A 390 -12.94 -8.49 11.10
N PHE A 391 -11.97 -7.74 10.58
CA PHE A 391 -10.98 -7.06 11.41
C PHE A 391 -11.64 -6.09 12.39
N GLN A 392 -12.69 -5.39 11.98
CA GLN A 392 -13.41 -4.50 12.90
C GLN A 392 -14.07 -5.27 14.05
N TRP A 393 -14.68 -6.43 13.82
CA TRP A 393 -15.24 -7.25 14.88
C TRP A 393 -14.15 -7.76 15.84
N VAL A 394 -13.01 -8.20 15.29
CA VAL A 394 -11.85 -8.60 16.10
C VAL A 394 -11.29 -7.42 16.89
N ASN A 395 -11.21 -6.23 16.29
CA ASN A 395 -10.78 -5.00 16.98
C ASN A 395 -11.67 -4.72 18.20
N GLN A 396 -12.99 -4.84 18.05
CA GLN A 396 -13.91 -4.62 19.16
C GLN A 396 -13.74 -5.66 20.27
N GLU A 397 -13.47 -6.92 19.92
CA GLU A 397 -13.12 -7.95 20.92
C GLU A 397 -11.82 -7.61 21.66
N LEU A 398 -10.76 -7.27 20.93
CA LEU A 398 -9.47 -6.89 21.51
C LEU A 398 -9.55 -5.64 22.40
N LEU A 399 -10.46 -4.72 22.09
CA LEU A 399 -10.74 -3.52 22.88
C LEU A 399 -11.70 -3.77 24.06
N GLY A 400 -12.24 -4.98 24.19
CA GLY A 400 -13.14 -5.34 25.27
C GLY A 400 -14.55 -4.74 25.13
N THR A 401 -15.00 -4.46 23.92
CA THR A 401 -16.35 -3.91 23.67
C THR A 401 -17.41 -4.99 23.96
N PRO A 402 -18.46 -4.71 24.77
CA PRO A 402 -19.48 -5.70 25.16
C PRO A 402 -20.24 -6.32 23.99
N ASP A 403 -20.34 -5.63 22.88
CA ASP A 403 -21.11 -6.04 21.70
C ASP A 403 -20.35 -6.97 20.74
N ALA A 404 -19.04 -7.18 20.97
CA ALA A 404 -18.21 -8.03 20.12
C ALA A 404 -18.73 -9.47 19.95
N GLY A 405 -19.46 -9.99 20.90
CA GLY A 405 -20.04 -11.35 20.85
C GLY A 405 -21.36 -11.50 20.10
N LYS A 406 -21.88 -10.46 19.46
CA LYS A 406 -23.19 -10.50 18.77
C LYS A 406 -23.17 -11.13 17.37
N LEU A 407 -21.99 -11.30 16.76
CA LEU A 407 -21.78 -12.09 15.54
C LEU A 407 -21.26 -13.50 15.88
N PRO A 408 -21.28 -14.44 14.91
CA PRO A 408 -20.69 -15.78 15.07
C PRO A 408 -19.15 -15.72 15.10
N MET A 409 -18.60 -15.05 16.13
CA MET A 409 -17.16 -14.76 16.25
C MET A 409 -16.28 -16.01 16.33
N LYS A 410 -16.86 -17.15 16.72
CA LYS A 410 -16.11 -18.42 16.77
C LYS A 410 -15.73 -18.85 15.35
N GLU A 411 -16.70 -18.90 14.46
CA GLU A 411 -16.53 -19.31 13.06
C GLU A 411 -15.60 -18.34 12.32
N ILE A 412 -15.77 -17.04 12.54
CA ILE A 412 -14.89 -15.99 11.97
C ILE A 412 -13.42 -16.19 12.40
N LYS A 413 -13.18 -16.43 13.70
CA LYS A 413 -11.81 -16.64 14.22
C LYS A 413 -11.23 -17.97 13.75
N GLU A 414 -12.04 -19.02 13.65
CA GLU A 414 -11.59 -20.31 13.09
C GLU A 414 -11.19 -20.17 11.61
N SER A 415 -11.93 -19.38 10.82
CA SER A 415 -11.61 -19.12 9.42
C SER A 415 -10.32 -18.29 9.26
N LEU A 416 -10.16 -17.21 10.04
CA LEU A 416 -8.94 -16.41 10.08
C LEU A 416 -7.73 -17.28 10.47
N LYS A 417 -7.87 -18.07 11.55
CA LYS A 417 -6.81 -18.97 12.01
C LYS A 417 -6.43 -20.00 10.96
N LYS A 418 -7.42 -20.63 10.30
CA LYS A 418 -7.19 -21.60 9.22
C LYS A 418 -6.32 -20.98 8.11
N LYS A 419 -6.69 -19.79 7.64
CA LYS A 419 -5.92 -19.07 6.61
C LYS A 419 -4.49 -18.78 7.08
N CYS A 420 -4.30 -18.31 8.31
CA CYS A 420 -2.99 -18.02 8.88
C CYS A 420 -2.13 -19.29 9.04
N ASP A 421 -2.70 -20.41 9.49
CA ASP A 421 -1.98 -21.67 9.60
C ASP A 421 -1.58 -22.24 8.24
N GLU A 422 -2.43 -22.12 7.21
CA GLU A 422 -2.11 -22.50 5.83
C GLU A 422 -0.92 -21.68 5.30
N ASP A 423 -0.92 -20.37 5.49
CA ASP A 423 0.19 -19.50 5.07
C ASP A 423 1.51 -19.87 5.77
N ILE A 424 1.48 -20.20 7.06
CA ILE A 424 2.69 -20.61 7.81
C ILE A 424 3.33 -21.89 7.24
N LEU A 425 2.53 -22.84 6.76
CA LEU A 425 3.07 -24.07 6.15
C LEU A 425 3.96 -23.76 4.94
N GLU A 426 3.73 -22.66 4.26
CA GLU A 426 4.52 -22.22 3.10
C GLU A 426 5.97 -21.87 3.44
N LEU A 427 6.29 -21.48 4.69
CA LEU A 427 7.67 -21.21 5.13
C LEU A 427 8.62 -22.39 4.88
N ALA A 428 8.10 -23.62 4.92
CA ALA A 428 8.90 -24.84 4.73
C ALA A 428 9.49 -24.93 3.33
N THR A 429 8.77 -24.46 2.30
CA THR A 429 9.15 -24.53 0.88
C THR A 429 9.65 -23.21 0.31
N SER A 430 9.44 -22.11 1.03
CA SER A 430 9.84 -20.78 0.58
C SER A 430 11.35 -20.65 0.38
N SER A 431 11.76 -20.13 -0.77
CA SER A 431 13.16 -19.79 -1.04
C SER A 431 13.66 -18.56 -0.28
N PHE A 432 12.75 -17.76 0.25
CA PHE A 432 13.05 -16.50 0.93
C PHE A 432 12.53 -16.46 2.36
N HIS A 433 12.23 -17.61 2.95
CA HIS A 433 11.69 -17.72 4.31
C HIS A 433 10.51 -16.77 4.54
N SER A 434 9.54 -16.79 3.62
CA SER A 434 8.37 -15.93 3.65
C SER A 434 7.09 -16.75 3.45
N ILE A 435 6.00 -16.34 4.08
CA ILE A 435 4.66 -16.87 3.81
C ILE A 435 4.08 -16.35 2.49
N PHE A 436 4.84 -15.54 1.76
CA PHE A 436 4.51 -14.99 0.44
C PHE A 436 5.47 -15.53 -0.61
N GLY A 437 4.97 -15.70 -1.84
CA GLY A 437 5.77 -16.07 -3.00
C GLY A 437 5.93 -17.57 -3.16
N ASN A 438 5.00 -18.36 -2.70
CA ASN A 438 4.97 -19.83 -2.82
C ASN A 438 3.97 -20.35 -3.85
N SER A 439 3.22 -19.45 -4.48
CA SER A 439 2.32 -19.68 -5.61
C SER A 439 2.63 -18.68 -6.73
N ALA A 440 2.50 -19.12 -7.99
CA ALA A 440 2.61 -18.20 -9.13
C ALA A 440 1.52 -17.12 -9.10
N GLN A 441 0.38 -17.39 -8.47
CA GLN A 441 -0.74 -16.46 -8.31
C GLN A 441 -0.44 -15.33 -7.34
N ASP A 442 0.52 -15.50 -6.44
CA ASP A 442 0.94 -14.43 -5.51
C ASP A 442 1.55 -13.24 -6.27
N PHE A 443 2.13 -13.49 -7.45
CA PHE A 443 2.83 -12.49 -8.25
C PHE A 443 1.91 -11.88 -9.32
N HIS A 444 1.13 -10.91 -8.92
CA HIS A 444 0.19 -10.15 -9.75
C HIS A 444 0.46 -8.64 -9.63
N TRP A 445 -0.28 -7.83 -10.34
CA TRP A 445 -0.20 -6.37 -10.24
C TRP A 445 -0.49 -5.91 -8.80
N GLY A 446 0.49 -5.28 -8.14
CA GLY A 446 0.41 -4.91 -6.73
C GLY A 446 0.70 -6.04 -5.74
N SER A 447 1.46 -7.06 -6.13
CA SER A 447 1.75 -8.27 -5.32
C SER A 447 2.32 -7.99 -3.92
N ASN A 448 2.98 -6.85 -3.71
CA ASN A 448 3.46 -6.43 -2.39
C ASN A 448 2.35 -6.01 -1.42
N SER A 449 1.13 -5.76 -1.91
CA SER A 449 -0.02 -5.33 -1.11
C SER A 449 -0.70 -6.50 -0.39
N GLU A 450 -1.91 -6.93 -0.84
CA GLU A 450 -2.70 -7.96 -0.15
C GLU A 450 -1.98 -9.30 -0.08
N SER A 451 -1.28 -9.72 -1.15
CA SER A 451 -0.61 -11.02 -1.19
C SER A 451 0.60 -11.10 -0.27
N CYS A 452 1.36 -10.01 -0.07
CA CYS A 452 2.52 -9.97 0.81
C CYS A 452 2.19 -9.34 2.18
N LEU A 453 2.03 -8.01 2.21
CA LEU A 453 1.85 -7.27 3.48
C LEU A 453 0.50 -7.55 4.13
N GLY A 454 -0.56 -7.78 3.33
CA GLY A 454 -1.89 -8.12 3.82
C GLY A 454 -1.93 -9.44 4.58
N ARG A 455 -1.22 -10.48 4.10
CA ARG A 455 -1.03 -11.73 4.87
C ARG A 455 -0.34 -11.45 6.20
N GLY A 456 0.68 -10.58 6.20
CA GLY A 456 1.36 -10.18 7.44
C GLY A 456 0.42 -9.55 8.46
N ILE A 457 -0.53 -8.71 8.01
CA ILE A 457 -1.56 -8.11 8.87
C ILE A 457 -2.46 -9.20 9.48
N ALA A 458 -2.98 -10.13 8.68
CA ALA A 458 -3.79 -11.24 9.17
C ALA A 458 -3.07 -12.07 10.25
N GLN A 459 -1.77 -12.34 10.04
CA GLN A 459 -0.93 -13.03 11.03
C GLN A 459 -0.83 -12.24 12.34
N MET A 460 -0.76 -10.90 12.29
CA MET A 460 -0.72 -10.08 13.50
C MET A 460 -2.05 -10.08 14.25
N TYR A 461 -3.18 -10.13 13.55
CA TYR A 461 -4.49 -10.33 14.19
C TYR A 461 -4.55 -11.68 14.90
N GLU A 462 -4.10 -12.77 14.26
CA GLU A 462 -4.08 -14.09 14.88
C GLU A 462 -3.10 -14.14 16.06
N TYR A 463 -1.95 -13.46 15.96
CA TYR A 463 -1.04 -13.27 17.10
C TYR A 463 -1.72 -12.54 18.26
N ALA A 464 -2.49 -11.49 17.98
CA ALA A 464 -3.19 -10.74 19.02
C ALA A 464 -4.25 -11.59 19.75
N LEU A 465 -4.93 -12.47 19.03
CA LEU A 465 -5.94 -13.39 19.58
C LEU A 465 -5.32 -14.54 20.40
N THR A 466 -4.22 -15.12 19.92
CA THR A 466 -3.68 -16.37 20.49
C THR A 466 -2.42 -16.19 21.33
N LYS A 467 -1.67 -15.11 21.13
CA LYS A 467 -0.33 -14.86 21.68
C LYS A 467 0.72 -15.91 21.25
N ASP A 468 0.41 -16.73 20.24
CA ASP A 468 1.38 -17.69 19.69
C ASP A 468 2.37 -16.95 18.75
N ASN A 469 3.64 -16.96 19.16
CA ASN A 469 4.71 -16.21 18.48
C ASN A 469 4.96 -16.66 17.02
N LYS A 470 4.50 -17.85 16.63
CA LYS A 470 4.63 -18.32 15.24
C LYS A 470 3.97 -17.35 14.23
N TYR A 471 2.83 -16.76 14.59
CA TYR A 471 2.13 -15.79 13.75
C TYR A 471 2.90 -14.46 13.64
N ARG A 472 3.47 -13.98 14.75
CA ARG A 472 4.33 -12.79 14.70
C ARG A 472 5.57 -13.01 13.82
N GLN A 473 6.21 -14.18 13.92
CA GLN A 473 7.35 -14.52 13.06
C GLN A 473 6.95 -14.60 11.58
N ALA A 474 5.78 -15.14 11.29
CA ALA A 474 5.22 -15.17 9.94
C ALA A 474 4.98 -13.76 9.39
N ALA A 475 4.40 -12.85 10.17
CA ALA A 475 4.23 -11.45 9.80
C ALA A 475 5.57 -10.75 9.52
N LEU A 476 6.57 -10.93 10.38
CA LEU A 476 7.91 -10.36 10.17
C LEU A 476 8.57 -10.91 8.89
N SER A 477 8.25 -12.14 8.51
CA SER A 477 8.80 -12.74 7.30
C SER A 477 8.36 -12.00 6.02
N THR A 478 7.14 -11.44 6.00
CA THR A 478 6.66 -10.61 4.88
C THR A 478 7.38 -9.27 4.81
N LEU A 479 7.63 -8.63 5.95
CA LEU A 479 8.44 -7.40 6.01
C LEU A 479 9.87 -7.64 5.52
N ASP A 480 10.49 -8.74 5.92
CA ASP A 480 11.83 -9.08 5.47
C ASP A 480 11.86 -9.28 3.94
N TYR A 481 10.83 -9.95 3.39
CA TYR A 481 10.67 -10.08 1.94
C TYR A 481 10.52 -8.71 1.27
N PHE A 482 9.60 -7.90 1.74
CA PHE A 482 9.31 -6.58 1.21
C PHE A 482 10.52 -5.64 1.26
N PHE A 483 11.29 -5.69 2.33
CA PHE A 483 12.48 -4.85 2.52
C PHE A 483 13.77 -5.43 1.91
N GLY A 484 13.69 -6.47 1.07
CA GLY A 484 14.81 -6.88 0.22
C GLY A 484 15.27 -8.33 0.31
N ARG A 485 14.72 -9.17 1.22
CA ARG A 485 14.97 -10.61 1.23
C ARG A 485 14.09 -11.33 0.18
N ASN A 486 14.21 -10.90 -1.06
CA ASN A 486 13.41 -11.35 -2.19
C ASN A 486 14.27 -11.63 -3.43
N ALA A 487 13.69 -12.20 -4.48
CA ALA A 487 14.40 -12.61 -5.70
C ALA A 487 15.03 -11.43 -6.45
N THR A 488 14.38 -10.28 -6.42
CA THR A 488 14.86 -9.08 -7.11
C THR A 488 15.95 -8.36 -6.33
N GLY A 489 15.99 -8.53 -4.99
CA GLY A 489 16.89 -7.85 -4.06
C GLY A 489 16.52 -6.40 -3.80
N TYR A 490 15.41 -5.89 -4.34
CA TYR A 490 14.96 -4.53 -4.10
C TYR A 490 14.26 -4.41 -2.73
N CYS A 491 14.56 -3.32 -2.01
CA CYS A 491 13.69 -2.77 -1.00
C CYS A 491 12.57 -2.01 -1.74
N TYR A 492 11.33 -2.47 -1.61
CA TYR A 492 10.20 -1.94 -2.35
C TYR A 492 9.57 -0.66 -1.76
N LEU A 493 10.17 -0.09 -0.72
CA LEU A 493 9.82 1.22 -0.17
C LEU A 493 10.77 2.28 -0.75
N THR A 494 10.25 3.27 -1.45
CA THR A 494 11.07 4.36 -2.01
C THR A 494 11.82 5.13 -0.92
N GLY A 495 13.06 5.48 -1.18
CA GLY A 495 13.94 6.15 -0.24
C GLY A 495 14.65 5.24 0.77
N PHE A 496 14.35 3.93 0.80
CA PHE A 496 14.88 2.97 1.79
C PHE A 496 15.69 1.84 1.13
N GLY A 497 16.60 1.28 1.91
CA GLY A 497 17.46 0.18 1.47
C GLY A 497 18.70 0.64 0.70
N THR A 498 19.61 -0.31 0.46
CA THR A 498 20.83 -0.12 -0.34
C THR A 498 20.60 -0.41 -1.82
N GLN A 499 19.73 -1.40 -2.13
CA GLN A 499 19.17 -1.64 -3.45
C GLN A 499 17.69 -1.25 -3.41
N ARG A 500 17.42 0.01 -3.72
CA ARG A 500 16.09 0.61 -3.63
C ARG A 500 15.50 0.88 -5.00
N VAL A 501 14.19 0.97 -5.08
CA VAL A 501 13.48 1.39 -6.29
C VAL A 501 13.75 2.87 -6.58
N MET A 502 14.05 3.18 -7.84
CA MET A 502 14.49 4.52 -8.27
C MET A 502 13.61 5.11 -9.36
N ASN A 503 12.94 4.28 -10.16
CA ASN A 503 12.23 4.71 -11.37
C ASN A 503 10.76 4.25 -11.31
N ILE A 504 10.07 4.58 -10.20
CA ILE A 504 8.66 4.21 -10.01
C ILE A 504 7.76 4.82 -11.10
N HIS A 505 6.71 4.10 -11.49
CA HIS A 505 5.66 4.64 -12.35
C HIS A 505 4.79 5.62 -11.54
N HIS A 506 5.30 6.83 -11.40
CA HIS A 506 4.68 7.92 -10.65
C HIS A 506 4.98 9.24 -11.36
N ARG A 507 3.94 9.91 -11.86
CA ARG A 507 4.08 11.09 -12.72
C ARG A 507 4.88 12.21 -12.07
N ILE A 508 4.66 12.48 -10.78
CA ILE A 508 5.41 13.50 -10.05
C ILE A 508 6.89 13.15 -10.03
N SER A 509 7.27 11.95 -9.56
CA SER A 509 8.68 11.53 -9.50
C SER A 509 9.37 11.45 -10.86
N ALA A 510 8.61 11.29 -11.94
CA ALA A 510 9.15 11.25 -13.29
C ALA A 510 9.34 12.64 -13.92
N ALA A 511 8.63 13.66 -13.41
CA ALA A 511 8.57 14.99 -14.01
C ALA A 511 9.24 16.10 -13.17
N ASP A 512 9.55 15.86 -11.89
CA ASP A 512 10.06 16.87 -10.96
C ASP A 512 11.54 17.20 -11.14
N ASN A 513 12.26 16.50 -12.02
CA ASN A 513 13.69 16.61 -12.25
C ASN A 513 14.55 16.25 -11.00
N ILE A 514 14.02 15.57 -10.03
CA ILE A 514 14.74 15.06 -8.87
C ILE A 514 15.15 13.61 -9.14
N LYS A 515 16.40 13.28 -8.84
CA LYS A 515 16.92 11.94 -9.12
C LYS A 515 16.29 10.86 -8.25
N GLU A 516 16.10 11.17 -6.97
CA GLU A 516 15.46 10.24 -6.02
C GLU A 516 13.94 10.38 -6.15
N PRO A 517 13.17 9.29 -6.24
CA PRO A 517 11.73 9.39 -6.27
C PRO A 517 11.18 9.90 -4.93
N VAL A 518 9.95 10.40 -4.93
CA VAL A 518 9.23 10.74 -3.69
C VAL A 518 9.34 9.59 -2.70
N PRO A 519 9.82 9.83 -1.47
CA PRO A 519 10.09 8.77 -0.50
C PRO A 519 8.80 8.27 0.18
N GLY A 520 8.85 7.04 0.70
CA GLY A 520 7.77 6.47 1.49
C GLY A 520 6.63 5.86 0.68
N LEU A 521 6.83 5.61 -0.62
CA LEU A 521 5.84 5.00 -1.50
C LEU A 521 6.16 3.52 -1.72
N VAL A 522 5.14 2.66 -1.64
CA VAL A 522 5.23 1.21 -1.85
C VAL A 522 5.13 0.89 -3.33
N ALA A 523 6.19 0.32 -3.91
CA ALA A 523 6.17 -0.18 -5.28
C ALA A 523 5.45 -1.53 -5.38
N GLY A 524 4.73 -1.76 -6.49
CA GLY A 524 3.85 -2.91 -6.70
C GLY A 524 4.47 -4.29 -6.52
N GLY A 525 5.72 -4.47 -6.94
CA GLY A 525 6.44 -5.73 -6.77
C GLY A 525 6.43 -6.62 -8.01
N ALA A 526 6.98 -7.83 -7.87
CA ALA A 526 7.08 -8.77 -8.97
C ALA A 526 5.69 -9.18 -9.49
N ASN A 527 5.51 -9.16 -10.82
CA ASN A 527 4.25 -9.45 -11.49
C ASN A 527 4.47 -10.38 -12.69
N LYS A 528 3.92 -11.59 -12.61
CA LYS A 528 4.03 -12.59 -13.68
C LYS A 528 3.25 -12.21 -14.95
N GLY A 529 2.24 -11.33 -14.81
CA GLY A 529 1.36 -10.92 -15.91
C GLY A 529 2.09 -10.05 -16.92
N GLN A 530 3.02 -9.19 -16.46
CA GLN A 530 3.78 -8.28 -17.32
C GLN A 530 2.87 -7.50 -18.30
N GLU A 531 1.73 -6.99 -17.81
CA GLU A 531 0.68 -6.35 -18.61
C GLU A 531 1.16 -5.09 -19.33
N ASP A 532 2.33 -4.56 -18.94
CA ASP A 532 2.99 -3.40 -19.53
C ASP A 532 4.14 -3.75 -20.50
N ALA A 533 4.34 -5.03 -20.84
CA ALA A 533 5.47 -5.49 -21.63
C ALA A 533 5.58 -4.82 -23.02
N GLU A 534 4.49 -4.26 -23.55
CA GLU A 534 4.50 -3.52 -24.81
C GLU A 534 5.05 -2.09 -24.66
N PHE A 535 5.09 -1.55 -23.42
CA PHE A 535 5.47 -0.16 -23.14
C PHE A 535 6.83 -0.02 -22.48
N VAL A 536 7.48 -1.12 -22.13
CA VAL A 536 8.76 -1.15 -21.40
C VAL A 536 9.78 -2.03 -22.12
N PRO A 537 11.09 -1.89 -21.82
CA PRO A 537 12.08 -2.88 -22.24
C PRO A 537 11.71 -4.29 -21.77
N ALA A 538 12.15 -5.32 -22.47
CA ALA A 538 11.86 -6.70 -22.08
C ALA A 538 12.23 -6.96 -20.61
N TYR A 539 11.33 -7.64 -19.91
CA TYR A 539 11.59 -8.09 -18.54
C TYR A 539 12.79 -9.03 -18.51
N ALA A 540 13.63 -8.88 -17.49
CA ALA A 540 14.85 -9.68 -17.36
C ALA A 540 14.56 -11.18 -17.11
N SER A 541 13.37 -11.52 -16.63
CA SER A 541 12.94 -12.88 -16.35
C SER A 541 11.42 -13.01 -16.48
N ASN A 542 10.97 -14.18 -16.95
CA ASN A 542 9.56 -14.62 -16.93
C ASN A 542 9.25 -15.49 -15.70
N ILE A 543 10.23 -15.69 -14.81
CA ILE A 543 10.02 -16.40 -13.56
C ILE A 543 9.22 -15.48 -12.62
N PRO A 544 8.10 -15.94 -12.02
CA PRO A 544 7.17 -15.07 -11.31
C PRO A 544 7.83 -14.19 -10.24
N ASP A 545 8.69 -14.74 -9.37
CA ASP A 545 9.36 -14.01 -8.29
C ASP A 545 10.48 -13.06 -8.76
N GLU A 546 10.93 -13.17 -10.01
CA GLU A 546 11.96 -12.34 -10.64
C GLU A 546 11.38 -11.33 -11.64
N SER A 547 10.07 -11.39 -11.91
CA SER A 547 9.37 -10.59 -12.93
C SER A 547 9.07 -9.17 -12.43
N TYR A 548 10.11 -8.33 -12.41
CA TYR A 548 10.06 -6.95 -11.93
C TYR A 548 11.00 -6.06 -12.74
N GLN A 549 10.56 -4.82 -12.99
CA GLN A 549 11.38 -3.78 -13.62
C GLN A 549 11.34 -2.48 -12.82
N ASP A 550 12.49 -1.99 -12.39
CA ASP A 550 12.63 -0.61 -11.90
C ASP A 550 12.71 0.35 -13.11
N ASN A 551 11.55 0.59 -13.73
CA ASN A 551 11.41 1.42 -14.93
C ASN A 551 10.14 2.26 -14.84
N VAL A 552 10.23 3.55 -15.16
CA VAL A 552 9.12 4.50 -15.10
C VAL A 552 7.91 4.12 -15.97
N GLY A 553 8.13 3.38 -17.06
CA GLY A 553 7.06 2.88 -17.91
C GLY A 553 6.31 1.68 -17.31
N SER A 554 6.93 0.98 -16.33
CA SER A 554 6.35 -0.24 -15.78
C SER A 554 5.26 0.06 -14.74
N TYR A 555 4.02 0.21 -15.22
CA TYR A 555 2.87 0.32 -14.32
C TYR A 555 2.50 -1.03 -13.69
N ALA A 556 2.74 -2.14 -14.36
CA ALA A 556 2.33 -3.45 -13.89
C ALA A 556 3.19 -3.99 -12.73
N SER A 557 4.45 -3.56 -12.59
CA SER A 557 5.32 -4.02 -11.51
C SER A 557 5.89 -2.90 -10.63
N ASN A 558 5.97 -1.67 -11.13
CA ASN A 558 6.69 -0.56 -10.46
C ASN A 558 5.82 0.68 -10.20
N GLU A 559 4.51 0.59 -10.34
CA GLU A 559 3.60 1.65 -9.91
C GLU A 559 3.54 1.72 -8.38
N ILE A 560 2.98 2.81 -7.88
CA ILE A 560 2.64 3.01 -6.46
C ILE A 560 1.14 3.24 -6.35
N ALA A 561 0.55 2.95 -5.20
CA ALA A 561 -0.84 3.28 -4.96
C ALA A 561 -1.12 3.51 -3.47
N ILE A 562 -2.14 4.33 -3.17
CA ILE A 562 -2.50 4.67 -1.78
C ILE A 562 -2.87 3.44 -0.95
N ASN A 563 -3.61 2.49 -1.53
CA ASN A 563 -3.97 1.25 -0.84
C ASN A 563 -2.75 0.37 -0.56
N TRP A 564 -1.76 0.33 -1.43
CA TRP A 564 -0.54 -0.45 -1.18
C TRP A 564 0.24 0.09 0.01
N ASN A 565 0.34 1.43 0.12
CA ASN A 565 0.91 2.09 1.30
C ASN A 565 0.13 1.73 2.59
N ALA A 566 -1.20 1.62 2.51
CA ALA A 566 -2.02 1.33 3.68
C ALA A 566 -1.68 -0.01 4.34
N TYR A 567 -1.36 -1.04 3.54
CA TYR A 567 -0.92 -2.33 4.10
C TYR A 567 0.39 -2.20 4.88
N LEU A 568 1.37 -1.44 4.35
CA LEU A 568 2.64 -1.25 5.05
C LEU A 568 2.45 -0.43 6.33
N VAL A 569 1.70 0.67 6.27
CA VAL A 569 1.37 1.50 7.44
C VAL A 569 0.68 0.66 8.51
N SER A 570 -0.32 -0.13 8.12
CA SER A 570 -1.06 -1.00 9.04
C SER A 570 -0.15 -2.05 9.67
N LEU A 571 0.63 -2.79 8.87
CA LEU A 571 1.52 -3.83 9.40
C LEU A 571 2.61 -3.26 10.32
N LEU A 572 3.21 -2.12 9.98
CA LEU A 572 4.22 -1.46 10.81
C LEU A 572 3.62 -0.85 12.10
N GLY A 573 2.33 -0.54 12.11
CA GLY A 573 1.59 -0.16 13.31
C GLY A 573 1.57 -1.26 14.37
N TRP A 574 1.50 -2.52 13.94
CA TRP A 574 1.54 -3.70 14.82
C TRP A 574 2.94 -4.02 15.38
N ILE A 575 4.01 -3.54 14.73
CA ILE A 575 5.38 -3.93 15.07
C ILE A 575 6.02 -2.84 15.96
N ASN A 576 6.16 -3.19 17.23
CA ASN A 576 6.82 -2.36 18.26
C ASN A 576 8.12 -3.01 18.69
#